data_bc03781175f97ca35ddd9f7b1650c428
#
_entry.id   bc03781175f97ca35ddd9f7b1650c428
#
_cell.length_a   1.000
_cell.length_b   1.000
_cell.length_c   1.000
_cell.angle_alpha   90.00
_cell.angle_beta   90.00
_cell.angle_gamma   90.00
#
_symmetry.space_group_name_H-M   'P 1'
#
loop_
_entity.id
_entity.type
_entity.pdbx_description
1 polymer ?
#
loop_
_entity_poly.entity_id
_entity_poly.type
_entity_poly.pdbx_seq_one_letter_code
_entity_poly.pdbx_strand_id
1 'polypeptide(L)'
;DAKHPASQGLIQMLGVFVDTIIVCTCTAVIILMSDNYGNETLKGVELTQTALQYHLGEFGVHFLAFILLLFCYTSIIGNYAYAEMNIRYIKNKAWFVWSFRVIVLFFVYFGAVRDGGIVWAFADTVMATMAIINLIAILILSPIVWRILKDYVRQLKAKQEPVFCIEEHQELIHRGVD
;
A
#
# COMPACT_ATOMS: atom_id res chain seq x y z
N ASP A 1 -17.43 -7.43 6.38
CA ASP A 1 -17.23 -7.48 7.86
C ASP A 1 -16.44 -8.73 8.20
N ALA A 2 -15.18 -8.54 8.61
CA ALA A 2 -14.34 -9.64 9.05
C ALA A 2 -14.66 -9.96 10.53
N LYS A 3 -15.13 -11.17 10.81
CA LYS A 3 -15.47 -11.61 12.18
C LYS A 3 -14.22 -11.73 13.08
N HIS A 4 -13.01 -11.85 12.46
CA HIS A 4 -11.75 -11.99 13.18
C HIS A 4 -10.63 -11.19 12.47
N PRO A 5 -9.88 -10.31 13.18
CA PRO A 5 -8.86 -9.45 12.57
C PRO A 5 -7.71 -10.23 11.89
N ALA A 6 -7.36 -11.42 12.40
CA ALA A 6 -6.32 -12.24 11.78
C ALA A 6 -6.69 -12.71 10.36
N SER A 7 -7.99 -12.94 10.06
CA SER A 7 -8.40 -13.32 8.70
C SER A 7 -8.10 -12.21 7.70
N GLN A 8 -8.42 -10.97 8.06
CA GLN A 8 -8.13 -9.79 7.24
C GLN A 8 -6.62 -9.58 7.07
N GLY A 9 -5.84 -9.76 8.15
CA GLY A 9 -4.38 -9.66 8.07
C GLY A 9 -3.75 -10.70 7.14
N LEU A 10 -4.24 -11.94 7.17
CA LEU A 10 -3.76 -13.00 6.27
C LEU A 10 -4.10 -12.73 4.80
N ILE A 11 -5.31 -12.22 4.51
CA ILE A 11 -5.72 -11.84 3.15
C ILE A 11 -4.83 -10.70 2.63
N GLN A 12 -4.57 -9.69 3.46
CA GLN A 12 -3.68 -8.58 3.09
C GLN A 12 -2.24 -9.05 2.85
N MET A 13 -1.72 -9.95 3.68
CA MET A 13 -0.40 -10.53 3.50
C MET A 13 -0.30 -11.31 2.19
N LEU A 14 -1.32 -12.09 1.84
CA LEU A 14 -1.38 -12.79 0.55
C LEU A 14 -1.41 -11.81 -0.62
N GLY A 15 -2.20 -10.72 -0.51
CA GLY A 15 -2.26 -9.67 -1.52
C GLY A 15 -0.89 -9.04 -1.77
N VAL A 16 -0.18 -8.65 -0.72
CA VAL A 16 1.19 -8.10 -0.83
C VAL A 16 2.16 -9.10 -1.43
N PHE A 17 2.07 -10.39 -1.07
CA PHE A 17 2.91 -11.44 -1.65
C PHE A 17 2.68 -11.57 -3.16
N VAL A 18 1.43 -11.61 -3.60
CA VAL A 18 1.08 -11.68 -5.04
C VAL A 18 1.58 -10.44 -5.77
N ASP A 19 1.36 -9.26 -5.23
CA ASP A 19 1.79 -8.01 -5.84
C ASP A 19 3.32 -7.96 -5.97
N THR A 20 4.04 -8.20 -4.88
CA THR A 20 5.50 -8.07 -4.85
C THR A 20 6.21 -9.17 -5.64
N ILE A 21 5.80 -10.44 -5.47
CA ILE A 21 6.51 -11.55 -6.11
C ILE A 21 6.03 -11.77 -7.55
N ILE A 22 4.73 -11.75 -7.81
CA ILE A 22 4.21 -12.08 -9.15
C ILE A 22 4.24 -10.84 -10.05
N VAL A 23 3.58 -9.76 -9.65
CA VAL A 23 3.42 -8.58 -10.53
C VAL A 23 4.76 -7.88 -10.78
N CYS A 24 5.54 -7.62 -9.74
CA CYS A 24 6.85 -6.98 -9.90
C CYS A 24 7.85 -7.86 -10.66
N THR A 25 7.80 -9.19 -10.48
CA THR A 25 8.67 -10.11 -11.26
C THR A 25 8.27 -10.12 -12.73
N CYS A 26 6.97 -10.12 -13.05
CA CYS A 26 6.51 -10.02 -14.44
C CYS A 26 7.00 -8.72 -15.10
N THR A 27 6.90 -7.60 -14.40
CA THR A 27 7.39 -6.31 -14.90
C THR A 27 8.90 -6.34 -15.13
N ALA A 28 9.66 -6.90 -14.18
CA ALA A 28 11.11 -7.05 -14.31
C ALA A 28 11.50 -7.93 -15.51
N VAL A 29 10.80 -9.03 -15.73
CA VAL A 29 11.04 -9.93 -16.87
C VAL A 29 10.75 -9.22 -18.20
N ILE A 30 9.65 -8.46 -18.31
CA ILE A 30 9.33 -7.69 -19.50
C ILE A 30 10.46 -6.70 -19.84
N ILE A 31 11.02 -6.02 -18.84
CA ILE A 31 12.13 -5.08 -19.02
C ILE A 31 13.42 -5.82 -19.43
N LEU A 32 13.75 -6.92 -18.72
CA LEU A 32 14.96 -7.69 -18.99
C LEU A 32 14.97 -8.33 -20.39
N MET A 33 13.80 -8.69 -20.92
CA MET A 33 13.65 -9.26 -22.25
C MET A 33 13.58 -8.20 -23.37
N SER A 34 13.64 -6.92 -23.04
CA SER A 34 13.70 -5.83 -24.03
C SER A 34 15.15 -5.44 -24.30
N ASP A 35 15.42 -4.95 -25.51
CA ASP A 35 16.77 -4.46 -25.90
C ASP A 35 17.19 -3.18 -25.15
N ASN A 36 16.30 -2.62 -24.34
CA ASN A 36 16.53 -1.38 -23.57
C ASN A 36 17.16 -1.62 -22.19
N TYR A 37 17.45 -2.86 -21.83
CA TYR A 37 18.15 -3.17 -20.59
C TYR A 37 19.55 -2.60 -20.56
N GLY A 38 19.87 -1.83 -19.51
CA GLY A 38 21.17 -1.14 -19.38
C GLY A 38 21.22 0.29 -19.96
N ASN A 39 20.12 0.79 -20.48
CA ASN A 39 20.05 2.20 -20.90
C ASN A 39 19.84 3.12 -19.69
N GLU A 40 20.91 3.75 -19.21
CA GLU A 40 20.89 4.62 -18.03
C GLU A 40 20.08 5.91 -18.20
N THR A 41 19.70 6.25 -19.43
CA THR A 41 18.91 7.44 -19.72
C THR A 41 17.42 7.27 -19.42
N LEU A 42 16.92 6.02 -19.47
CA LEU A 42 15.52 5.69 -19.22
C LEU A 42 15.32 5.34 -17.74
N LYS A 43 14.37 5.97 -17.07
CA LYS A 43 14.10 5.76 -15.64
C LYS A 43 12.61 5.52 -15.37
N GLY A 44 12.34 4.67 -14.37
CA GLY A 44 10.98 4.43 -13.87
C GLY A 44 10.02 3.95 -14.94
N VAL A 45 8.92 4.66 -15.12
CA VAL A 45 7.83 4.31 -16.05
C VAL A 45 8.27 4.32 -17.52
N GLU A 46 9.20 5.21 -17.92
CA GLU A 46 9.70 5.31 -19.29
C GLU A 46 10.38 4.02 -19.73
N LEU A 47 11.12 3.36 -18.82
CA LEU A 47 11.76 2.08 -19.09
C LEU A 47 10.73 0.98 -19.35
N THR A 48 9.68 0.94 -18.54
CA THR A 48 8.59 -0.04 -18.73
C THR A 48 7.81 0.24 -20.01
N GLN A 49 7.57 1.52 -20.33
CA GLN A 49 6.87 1.93 -21.54
C GLN A 49 7.64 1.52 -22.80
N THR A 50 8.94 1.75 -22.82
CA THR A 50 9.82 1.39 -23.94
C THR A 50 9.92 -0.13 -24.09
N ALA A 51 9.97 -0.87 -22.98
CA ALA A 51 9.95 -2.32 -23.00
C ALA A 51 8.64 -2.88 -23.54
N LEU A 52 7.49 -2.32 -23.15
CA LEU A 52 6.19 -2.71 -23.69
C LEU A 52 6.03 -2.32 -25.16
N GLN A 53 6.57 -1.20 -25.57
CA GLN A 53 6.61 -0.79 -26.98
C GLN A 53 7.42 -1.78 -27.82
N TYR A 54 8.53 -2.27 -27.31
CA TYR A 54 9.34 -3.30 -27.97
C TYR A 54 8.56 -4.59 -28.21
N HIS A 55 7.79 -5.05 -27.23
CA HIS A 55 7.06 -6.32 -27.31
C HIS A 55 5.70 -6.24 -28.03
N LEU A 56 4.97 -5.13 -27.85
CA LEU A 56 3.57 -4.97 -28.28
C LEU A 56 3.38 -3.81 -29.29
N GLY A 57 4.46 -3.13 -29.64
CA GLY A 57 4.37 -1.95 -30.52
C GLY A 57 3.62 -0.79 -29.85
N GLU A 58 3.01 0.07 -30.66
CA GLU A 58 2.30 1.27 -30.18
C GLU A 58 1.11 0.95 -29.26
N PHE A 59 0.49 -0.22 -29.45
CA PHE A 59 -0.58 -0.66 -28.56
C PHE A 59 -0.11 -0.78 -27.11
N GLY A 60 1.13 -1.27 -26.88
CA GLY A 60 1.71 -1.38 -25.55
C GLY A 60 1.82 -0.03 -24.81
N VAL A 61 2.14 1.04 -25.54
CA VAL A 61 2.24 2.39 -24.97
C VAL A 61 0.88 2.91 -24.50
N HIS A 62 -0.14 2.79 -25.32
CA HIS A 62 -1.50 3.23 -24.97
C HIS A 62 -2.11 2.37 -23.87
N PHE A 63 -1.86 1.07 -23.89
CA PHE A 63 -2.31 0.13 -22.87
C PHE A 63 -1.70 0.46 -21.50
N LEU A 64 -0.38 0.71 -21.46
CA LEU A 64 0.29 1.13 -20.24
C LEU A 64 -0.25 2.46 -19.71
N ALA A 65 -0.44 3.44 -20.57
CA ALA A 65 -0.99 4.73 -20.18
C ALA A 65 -2.37 4.61 -19.53
N PHE A 66 -3.24 3.77 -20.08
CA PHE A 66 -4.56 3.50 -19.50
C PHE A 66 -4.48 2.80 -18.15
N ILE A 67 -3.64 1.77 -18.03
CA ILE A 67 -3.41 1.07 -16.75
C ILE A 67 -2.85 2.03 -15.70
N LEU A 68 -1.87 2.85 -16.04
CA LEU A 68 -1.30 3.84 -15.12
C LEU A 68 -2.34 4.85 -14.65
N LEU A 69 -3.23 5.30 -15.52
CA LEU A 69 -4.31 6.21 -15.13
C LEU A 69 -5.22 5.56 -14.07
N LEU A 70 -5.63 4.31 -14.29
CA LEU A 70 -6.45 3.57 -13.32
C LEU A 70 -5.68 3.34 -12.01
N PHE A 71 -4.42 2.95 -12.09
CA PHE A 71 -3.58 2.69 -10.93
C PHE A 71 -3.33 3.96 -10.10
N CYS A 72 -3.00 5.07 -10.73
CA CYS A 72 -2.86 6.35 -10.04
C CYS A 72 -4.15 6.79 -9.36
N TYR A 73 -5.29 6.65 -10.04
CA TYR A 73 -6.59 6.98 -9.48
C TYR A 73 -6.91 6.15 -8.24
N THR A 74 -6.77 4.83 -8.32
CA THR A 74 -7.02 3.94 -7.18
C THR A 74 -6.04 4.17 -6.03
N SER A 75 -4.77 4.46 -6.33
CA SER A 75 -3.75 4.76 -5.33
C SER A 75 -4.03 6.06 -4.58
N ILE A 76 -4.47 7.11 -5.28
CA ILE A 76 -4.86 8.38 -4.65
C ILE A 76 -6.04 8.16 -3.70
N ILE A 77 -7.08 7.43 -4.14
CA ILE A 77 -8.26 7.15 -3.31
C ILE A 77 -7.87 6.32 -2.08
N GLY A 78 -7.07 5.27 -2.27
CA GLY A 78 -6.63 4.40 -1.18
C GLY A 78 -5.82 5.15 -0.13
N ASN A 79 -4.79 5.87 -0.55
CA ASN A 79 -3.96 6.66 0.35
C ASN A 79 -4.75 7.78 1.05
N TYR A 80 -5.68 8.43 0.33
CA TYR A 80 -6.56 9.42 0.90
C TYR A 80 -7.45 8.82 2.00
N ALA A 81 -8.06 7.65 1.75
CA ALA A 81 -8.90 6.98 2.73
C ALA A 81 -8.14 6.62 4.01
N TYR A 82 -6.93 6.05 3.89
CA TYR A 82 -6.08 5.76 5.05
C TYR A 82 -5.70 7.01 5.83
N ALA A 83 -5.34 8.07 5.14
CA ALA A 83 -4.96 9.34 5.79
C ALA A 83 -6.17 10.00 6.46
N GLU A 84 -7.35 9.98 5.83
CA GLU A 84 -8.58 10.53 6.43
C GLU A 84 -8.98 9.75 7.70
N MET A 85 -8.86 8.41 7.69
CA MET A 85 -9.13 7.60 8.88
C MET A 85 -8.21 8.00 10.05
N ASN A 86 -6.91 8.14 9.81
CA ASN A 86 -5.95 8.56 10.83
C ASN A 86 -6.25 9.97 11.38
N ILE A 87 -6.63 10.90 10.52
CA ILE A 87 -6.98 12.25 10.92
C ILE A 87 -8.25 12.28 11.78
N ARG A 88 -9.26 11.50 11.41
CA ARG A 88 -10.49 11.38 12.20
C ARG A 88 -10.23 10.75 13.56
N TYR A 89 -9.29 9.81 13.65
CA TYR A 89 -8.87 9.23 14.93
C TYR A 89 -8.23 10.28 15.85
N ILE A 90 -7.35 11.15 15.32
CA ILE A 90 -6.69 12.18 16.11
C ILE A 90 -7.68 13.30 16.52
N LYS A 91 -8.51 13.77 15.58
CA LYS A 91 -9.44 14.88 15.82
C LYS A 91 -10.63 14.85 14.85
N ASN A 92 -11.75 14.34 15.34
CA ASN A 92 -12.98 14.24 14.55
C ASN A 92 -13.75 15.57 14.49
N LYS A 93 -13.10 16.65 14.01
CA LYS A 93 -13.76 17.94 13.73
C LYS A 93 -13.84 18.14 12.23
N ALA A 94 -15.03 18.51 11.74
CA ALA A 94 -15.29 18.73 10.31
C ALA A 94 -14.31 19.72 9.66
N TRP A 95 -13.95 20.79 10.36
CA TRP A 95 -12.98 21.78 9.87
C TRP A 95 -11.58 21.18 9.65
N PHE A 96 -11.14 20.27 10.54
CA PHE A 96 -9.82 19.65 10.44
C PHE A 96 -9.72 18.69 9.24
N VAL A 97 -10.79 17.94 9.00
CA VAL A 97 -10.91 17.06 7.83
C VAL A 97 -10.96 17.90 6.54
N TRP A 98 -11.66 19.04 6.56
CA TRP A 98 -11.75 19.91 5.39
C TRP A 98 -10.40 20.56 5.04
N SER A 99 -9.67 21.04 6.04
CA SER A 99 -8.31 21.56 5.86
C SER A 99 -7.36 20.50 5.27
N PHE A 100 -7.46 19.27 5.75
CA PHE A 100 -6.68 18.16 5.20
C PHE A 100 -7.00 17.92 3.71
N ARG A 101 -8.26 17.95 3.32
CA ARG A 101 -8.67 17.78 1.91
C ARG A 101 -8.05 18.84 1.01
N VAL A 102 -8.06 20.09 1.46
CA VAL A 102 -7.43 21.20 0.71
C VAL A 102 -5.92 20.99 0.57
N ILE A 103 -5.26 20.54 1.64
CA ILE A 103 -3.83 20.24 1.63
C ILE A 103 -3.52 19.11 0.63
N VAL A 104 -4.30 18.03 0.62
CA VAL A 104 -4.13 16.92 -0.32
C VAL A 104 -4.29 17.41 -1.75
N LEU A 105 -5.32 18.19 -2.06
CA LEU A 105 -5.52 18.75 -3.40
C LEU A 105 -4.35 19.65 -3.82
N PHE A 106 -3.82 20.45 -2.90
CA PHE A 106 -2.65 21.28 -3.16
C PHE A 106 -1.43 20.42 -3.51
N PHE A 107 -1.15 19.36 -2.76
CA PHE A 107 -0.01 18.48 -3.04
C PHE A 107 -0.18 17.68 -4.33
N VAL A 108 -1.40 17.24 -4.67
CA VAL A 108 -1.68 16.58 -5.95
C VAL A 108 -1.41 17.54 -7.12
N TYR A 109 -1.90 18.77 -7.03
CA TYR A 109 -1.66 19.80 -8.04
C TYR A 109 -0.17 20.14 -8.15
N PHE A 110 0.49 20.34 -7.00
CA PHE A 110 1.92 20.66 -6.96
C PHE A 110 2.78 19.55 -7.57
N GLY A 111 2.48 18.29 -7.26
CA GLY A 111 3.16 17.13 -7.83
C GLY A 111 2.94 16.99 -9.34
N ALA A 112 1.75 17.34 -9.84
CA ALA A 112 1.43 17.27 -11.27
C ALA A 112 2.17 18.34 -12.12
N VAL A 113 2.54 19.48 -11.52
CA VAL A 113 3.18 20.59 -12.22
C VAL A 113 4.72 20.54 -12.13
N ARG A 114 5.27 19.80 -11.17
CA ARG A 114 6.72 19.73 -10.94
C ARG A 114 7.41 18.68 -11.79
N ASP A 115 8.72 18.86 -11.94
CA ASP A 115 9.59 17.89 -12.59
C ASP A 115 9.52 16.53 -11.87
N GLY A 116 9.29 15.46 -12.63
CA GLY A 116 9.13 14.10 -12.12
C GLY A 116 10.31 13.63 -11.27
N GLY A 117 11.55 14.00 -11.62
CA GLY A 117 12.74 13.60 -10.86
C GLY A 117 12.73 14.07 -9.40
N ILE A 118 12.34 15.31 -9.16
CA ILE A 118 12.25 15.90 -7.81
C ILE A 118 11.10 15.25 -7.03
N VAL A 119 9.96 15.04 -7.67
CA VAL A 119 8.78 14.42 -7.05
C VAL A 119 9.08 12.99 -6.61
N TRP A 120 9.76 12.20 -7.45
CA TRP A 120 10.18 10.84 -7.13
C TRP A 120 11.17 10.80 -5.97
N ALA A 121 12.21 11.62 -5.97
CA ALA A 121 13.20 11.66 -4.89
C ALA A 121 12.56 12.04 -3.55
N PHE A 122 11.61 12.97 -3.56
CA PHE A 122 10.85 13.34 -2.37
C PHE A 122 9.95 12.19 -1.89
N ALA A 123 9.21 11.56 -2.79
CA ALA A 123 8.34 10.43 -2.49
C ALA A 123 9.11 9.26 -1.89
N ASP A 124 10.26 8.89 -2.45
CA ASP A 124 11.13 7.82 -1.96
C ASP A 124 11.62 8.10 -0.54
N THR A 125 12.04 9.33 -0.26
CA THR A 125 12.51 9.74 1.07
C THR A 125 11.39 9.64 2.12
N VAL A 126 10.20 10.12 1.78
CA VAL A 126 9.03 10.07 2.68
C VAL A 126 8.58 8.62 2.89
N MET A 127 8.52 7.81 1.84
CA MET A 127 8.15 6.39 1.95
C MET A 127 9.16 5.60 2.77
N ALA A 128 10.46 5.83 2.59
CA ALA A 128 11.50 5.19 3.39
C ALA A 128 11.36 5.53 4.87
N THR A 129 11.11 6.81 5.20
CA THR A 129 10.89 7.24 6.57
C THR A 129 9.65 6.60 7.18
N MET A 130 8.55 6.57 6.43
CA MET A 130 7.30 5.92 6.85
C MET A 130 7.52 4.41 7.09
N ALA A 131 8.26 3.74 6.22
CA ALA A 131 8.56 2.32 6.35
C ALA A 131 9.36 2.01 7.61
N ILE A 132 10.35 2.82 7.95
CA ILE A 132 11.15 2.66 9.18
C ILE A 132 10.27 2.78 10.43
N ILE A 133 9.43 3.82 10.49
CA ILE A 133 8.51 4.04 11.62
C ILE A 133 7.53 2.87 11.74
N ASN A 134 6.99 2.42 10.62
CA ASN A 134 6.04 1.31 10.58
C ASN A 134 6.69 -0.01 11.02
N LEU A 135 7.92 -0.30 10.60
CA LEU A 135 8.66 -1.48 11.03
C LEU A 135 8.88 -1.50 12.55
N ILE A 136 9.25 -0.35 13.14
CA ILE A 136 9.39 -0.23 14.59
C ILE A 136 8.06 -0.52 15.29
N ALA A 137 6.96 0.05 14.81
CA ALA A 137 5.63 -0.18 15.35
C ALA A 137 5.22 -1.67 15.25
N ILE A 138 5.45 -2.31 14.10
CA ILE A 138 5.17 -3.74 13.89
C ILE A 138 5.99 -4.61 14.86
N LEU A 139 7.27 -4.30 15.08
CA LEU A 139 8.11 -5.05 16.03
C LEU A 139 7.57 -4.95 17.45
N ILE A 140 7.14 -3.76 17.87
CA ILE A 140 6.55 -3.54 19.20
C ILE A 140 5.22 -4.27 19.36
N LEU A 141 4.40 -4.30 18.31
CA LEU A 141 3.07 -4.93 18.31
C LEU A 141 3.11 -6.44 18.01
N SER A 142 4.24 -6.97 17.56
CA SER A 142 4.37 -8.37 17.13
C SER A 142 3.91 -9.41 18.17
N PRO A 143 4.13 -9.26 19.51
CA PRO A 143 3.64 -10.20 20.51
C PRO A 143 2.10 -10.25 20.55
N ILE A 144 1.44 -9.11 20.32
CA ILE A 144 -0.03 -9.00 20.29
C ILE A 144 -0.55 -9.72 19.05
N VAL A 145 0.01 -9.43 17.90
CA VAL A 145 -0.36 -10.08 16.62
C VAL A 145 -0.21 -11.60 16.72
N TRP A 146 0.88 -12.07 17.34
CA TRP A 146 1.12 -13.50 17.51
C TRP A 146 0.06 -14.20 18.40
N ARG A 147 -0.40 -13.53 19.44
CA ARG A 147 -1.49 -14.05 20.31
C ARG A 147 -2.80 -14.14 19.54
N ILE A 148 -3.17 -13.07 18.81
CA ILE A 148 -4.40 -13.05 18.01
C ILE A 148 -4.36 -14.11 16.91
N LEU A 149 -3.21 -14.30 16.27
CA LEU A 149 -3.03 -15.34 15.26
C LEU A 149 -3.16 -16.75 15.85
N LYS A 150 -2.60 -17.00 17.04
CA LYS A 150 -2.73 -18.28 17.74
C LYS A 150 -4.18 -18.59 18.09
N ASP A 151 -4.94 -17.59 18.52
CA ASP A 151 -6.35 -17.74 18.81
C ASP A 151 -7.13 -18.10 17.55
N TYR A 152 -6.92 -17.39 16.46
CA TYR A 152 -7.52 -17.67 15.17
C TYR A 152 -7.26 -19.11 14.70
N VAL A 153 -6.01 -19.56 14.77
CA VAL A 153 -5.61 -20.92 14.37
C VAL A 153 -6.22 -21.97 15.30
N ARG A 154 -6.36 -21.69 16.60
CA ARG A 154 -6.99 -22.57 17.58
C ARG A 154 -8.46 -22.79 17.23
N GLN A 155 -9.22 -21.73 16.95
CA GLN A 155 -10.63 -21.81 16.57
C GLN A 155 -10.81 -22.54 15.23
N LEU A 156 -9.96 -22.28 14.24
CA LEU A 156 -9.95 -23.01 12.96
C LEU A 156 -9.72 -24.53 13.14
N LYS A 157 -8.76 -24.92 13.98
CA LYS A 157 -8.50 -26.34 14.28
C LYS A 157 -9.66 -27.00 14.99
N ALA A 158 -10.42 -26.26 15.79
CA ALA A 158 -11.64 -26.72 16.45
C ALA A 158 -12.85 -26.79 15.50
N LYS A 159 -12.67 -26.49 14.21
CA LYS A 159 -13.75 -26.41 13.20
C LYS A 159 -14.87 -25.44 13.57
N GLN A 160 -14.55 -24.40 14.32
CA GLN A 160 -15.47 -23.31 14.67
C GLN A 160 -15.23 -22.13 13.72
N GLU A 161 -16.25 -21.33 13.48
CA GLU A 161 -16.06 -20.04 12.80
C GLU A 161 -15.22 -19.12 13.71
N PRO A 162 -14.07 -18.62 13.24
CA PRO A 162 -13.24 -17.74 14.05
C PRO A 162 -13.94 -16.41 14.30
N VAL A 163 -14.24 -16.14 15.56
CA VAL A 163 -14.82 -14.88 16.04
C VAL A 163 -13.89 -14.28 17.08
N PHE A 164 -13.59 -13.01 16.94
CA PHE A 164 -12.74 -12.32 17.90
C PHE A 164 -13.59 -11.73 19.03
N CYS A 165 -13.36 -12.24 20.26
CA CYS A 165 -13.98 -11.73 21.47
C CYS A 165 -12.96 -10.90 22.25
N ILE A 166 -13.20 -9.60 22.35
CA ILE A 166 -12.34 -8.67 23.09
C ILE A 166 -12.24 -9.02 24.58
N GLU A 167 -13.31 -9.60 25.16
CA GLU A 167 -13.39 -9.98 26.57
C GLU A 167 -12.38 -11.07 26.97
N GLU A 168 -12.02 -11.95 26.03
CA GLU A 168 -11.00 -13.00 26.26
C GLU A 168 -9.57 -12.41 26.17
N HIS A 169 -9.44 -11.19 25.67
CA HIS A 169 -8.16 -10.50 25.43
C HIS A 169 -8.04 -9.20 26.24
N GLN A 170 -8.48 -9.22 27.52
CA GLN A 170 -8.48 -8.04 28.40
C GLN A 170 -7.12 -7.32 28.51
N GLU A 171 -6.02 -8.03 28.29
CA GLU A 171 -4.68 -7.43 28.24
C GLU A 171 -4.49 -6.43 27.07
N LEU A 172 -5.32 -6.52 26.02
CA LEU A 172 -5.27 -5.59 24.88
C LEU A 172 -5.92 -4.26 25.23
N ILE A 173 -6.98 -4.29 26.06
CA ILE A 173 -7.70 -3.10 26.53
C ILE A 173 -6.76 -2.22 27.37
N HIS A 174 -5.96 -2.83 28.27
CA HIS A 174 -4.97 -2.10 29.07
C HIS A 174 -3.84 -1.47 28.27
N ARG A 175 -3.65 -1.85 27.01
CA ARG A 175 -2.66 -1.28 26.08
C ARG A 175 -3.25 -0.26 25.10
N GLY A 176 -4.52 0.15 25.23
CA GLY A 176 -5.16 1.17 24.40
C GLY A 176 -5.53 0.68 23.01
N VAL A 177 -5.78 -0.59 22.83
CA VAL A 177 -6.33 -1.18 21.60
C VAL A 177 -7.82 -1.40 21.83
N ASP A 178 -8.61 -0.35 21.62
CA ASP A 178 -10.07 -0.42 21.57
C ASP A 178 -10.56 -0.83 20.17
#